data_b6e92967ee6fc06c73a981fa70d7e3b7
#
_entry.id   b6e92967ee6fc06c73a981fa70d7e3b7
#
_cell.length_a   1.000
_cell.length_b   1.000
_cell.length_c   1.000
_cell.angle_alpha   90.00
_cell.angle_beta   90.00
_cell.angle_gamma   90.00
#
_symmetry.space_group_name_H-M   'P 1'
#
loop_
_entity.id
_entity.type
_entity.pdbx_description
1 polymer ?
#
loop_
_entity_poly.entity_id
_entity_poly.type
_entity_poly.pdbx_seq_one_letter_code
_entity_poly.pdbx_strand_id
1 'polypeptide(L)'
;MSVTNLHIAELLGRRADEAEGHRRRAYGRASSAALMWSEEAAAVAARSESLETLAGVGPSLARRIAGWLEDPGDEVEPPPARRGFRSYASALEQLGTHEQWRHELRGDLQMHSTHSDGKASLRDMAVAAAARGYDYISITDHSQGLKVARGMDEAELLRQGQEVDALNENLASEGMELRVLRGIEMNLDKEGAGDMDPQSLEPLDLVVGSFHSNLRSTEDETRRYLGALANPQVHILGHPTARRFSRRAGLKADWDRIFEAAARAGVALEINSHPHRQDLSVDLLRKGKDSGALFSIGTDAHSTEELSYIELSLSAAQLAGIDRERIINFWELDRLLEWAGSRSVG
;
A
#
# COMPACT_ATOMS: atom_id res chain seq x y z
N MET A 1 24.74 -11.05 14.16
CA MET A 1 23.47 -10.28 14.05
C MET A 1 22.32 -11.21 14.34
N SER A 2 21.26 -10.78 14.98
CA SER A 2 20.10 -11.61 15.21
C SER A 2 19.34 -11.82 13.88
N VAL A 3 18.86 -13.03 13.61
CA VAL A 3 18.09 -13.37 12.42
C VAL A 3 16.69 -12.77 12.56
N THR A 4 16.30 -11.90 11.63
CA THR A 4 14.98 -11.25 11.61
C THR A 4 14.01 -12.00 10.71
N ASN A 5 12.70 -11.68 10.83
CA ASN A 5 11.68 -12.22 9.92
C ASN A 5 11.96 -11.86 8.45
N LEU A 6 12.56 -10.71 8.19
CA LEU A 6 12.98 -10.33 6.83
C LEU A 6 14.10 -11.25 6.30
N HIS A 7 15.09 -11.60 7.14
CA HIS A 7 16.12 -12.59 6.78
C HIS A 7 15.49 -13.95 6.48
N ILE A 8 14.55 -14.41 7.31
CA ILE A 8 13.83 -15.67 7.10
C ILE A 8 13.04 -15.62 5.79
N ALA A 9 12.35 -14.51 5.50
CA ALA A 9 11.64 -14.32 4.23
C ALA A 9 12.59 -14.43 3.02
N GLU A 10 13.80 -13.85 3.11
CA GLU A 10 14.80 -13.96 2.07
C GLU A 10 15.32 -15.39 1.91
N LEU A 11 15.67 -16.07 3.01
CA LEU A 11 16.14 -17.46 2.97
C LEU A 11 15.09 -18.40 2.37
N LEU A 12 13.81 -18.21 2.73
CA LEU A 12 12.68 -18.94 2.14
C LEU A 12 12.50 -18.60 0.66
N GLY A 13 12.66 -17.33 0.29
CA GLY A 13 12.60 -16.88 -1.11
C GLY A 13 13.68 -17.54 -1.98
N ARG A 14 14.92 -17.64 -1.49
CA ARG A 14 15.99 -18.37 -2.18
C ARG A 14 15.65 -19.85 -2.34
N ARG A 15 15.12 -20.49 -1.30
CA ARG A 15 14.67 -21.88 -1.43
C ARG A 15 13.54 -22.04 -2.44
N ALA A 16 12.68 -21.03 -2.58
CA ALA A 16 11.66 -21.03 -3.62
C ALA A 16 12.27 -20.91 -5.03
N ASP A 17 13.32 -20.09 -5.20
CA ASP A 17 14.01 -19.91 -6.49
C ASP A 17 14.73 -21.19 -6.92
N GLU A 18 15.30 -21.95 -5.97
CA GLU A 18 16.00 -23.23 -6.20
C GLU A 18 15.05 -24.43 -6.36
N ALA A 19 13.79 -24.32 -5.97
CA ALA A 19 12.82 -25.42 -5.96
C ALA A 19 11.86 -25.37 -7.13
N GLU A 20 11.21 -26.52 -7.38
CA GLU A 20 10.17 -26.66 -8.41
C GLU A 20 8.83 -27.11 -7.81
N GLY A 21 7.77 -26.97 -8.59
CA GLY A 21 6.44 -27.52 -8.31
C GLY A 21 5.87 -27.11 -6.93
N HIS A 22 5.47 -28.09 -6.13
CA HIS A 22 4.84 -27.83 -4.84
C HIS A 22 5.79 -27.20 -3.82
N ARG A 23 7.07 -27.57 -3.85
CA ARG A 23 8.08 -27.02 -2.93
C ARG A 23 8.31 -25.53 -3.20
N ARG A 24 8.44 -25.13 -4.46
CA ARG A 24 8.55 -23.72 -4.85
C ARG A 24 7.37 -22.91 -4.31
N ARG A 25 6.14 -23.40 -4.50
CA ARG A 25 4.94 -22.72 -3.99
C ARG A 25 4.90 -22.65 -2.46
N ALA A 26 5.30 -23.73 -1.78
CA ALA A 26 5.33 -23.78 -0.30
C ALA A 26 6.33 -22.76 0.26
N TYR A 27 7.56 -22.77 -0.23
CA TYR A 27 8.59 -21.79 0.18
C TYR A 27 8.18 -20.35 -0.15
N GLY A 28 7.63 -20.11 -1.35
CA GLY A 28 7.15 -18.79 -1.73
C GLY A 28 6.04 -18.27 -0.84
N ARG A 29 5.05 -19.10 -0.47
CA ARG A 29 4.03 -18.73 0.50
C ARG A 29 4.59 -18.44 1.88
N ALA A 30 5.50 -19.29 2.36
CA ALA A 30 6.14 -19.10 3.67
C ALA A 30 7.01 -17.82 3.70
N SER A 31 7.74 -17.53 2.60
CA SER A 31 8.50 -16.29 2.43
C SER A 31 7.60 -15.06 2.53
N SER A 32 6.44 -15.09 1.84
CA SER A 32 5.44 -14.02 1.94
C SER A 32 4.83 -13.91 3.33
N ALA A 33 4.52 -15.03 3.99
CA ALA A 33 3.97 -15.05 5.34
C ALA A 33 4.96 -14.47 6.37
N ALA A 34 6.26 -14.76 6.22
CA ALA A 34 7.29 -14.25 7.12
C ALA A 34 7.38 -12.72 7.13
N LEU A 35 7.00 -12.04 6.04
CA LEU A 35 6.89 -10.59 6.05
C LEU A 35 5.80 -10.08 6.99
N MET A 36 4.77 -10.89 7.27
CA MET A 36 3.57 -10.48 8.01
C MET A 36 3.47 -11.08 9.42
N TRP A 37 4.46 -11.84 9.87
CA TRP A 37 4.45 -12.25 11.27
C TRP A 37 4.54 -11.03 12.17
N SER A 38 3.64 -10.97 13.16
CA SER A 38 3.55 -9.85 14.10
C SER A 38 4.65 -9.86 15.17
N GLU A 39 5.31 -11.01 15.36
CA GLU A 39 6.45 -11.18 16.25
C GLU A 39 7.65 -11.72 15.47
N GLU A 40 8.86 -11.40 15.92
CA GLU A 40 10.07 -12.00 15.38
C GLU A 40 10.14 -13.49 15.74
N ALA A 41 10.41 -14.35 14.75
CA ALA A 41 10.55 -15.80 14.97
C ALA A 41 11.60 -16.14 16.04
N ALA A 42 12.65 -15.32 16.15
CA ALA A 42 13.66 -15.44 17.20
C ALA A 42 13.06 -15.24 18.60
N ALA A 43 12.10 -14.31 18.77
CA ALA A 43 11.42 -14.07 20.04
C ALA A 43 10.50 -15.24 20.42
N VAL A 44 9.78 -15.82 19.45
CA VAL A 44 8.96 -17.04 19.66
C VAL A 44 9.85 -18.20 20.11
N ALA A 45 10.97 -18.45 19.42
CA ALA A 45 11.91 -19.50 19.77
C ALA A 45 12.55 -19.30 21.15
N ALA A 46 12.89 -18.06 21.53
CA ALA A 46 13.47 -17.74 22.83
C ALA A 46 12.54 -18.07 24.02
N ARG A 47 11.22 -18.04 23.81
CA ARG A 47 10.22 -18.45 24.79
C ARG A 47 9.97 -19.97 24.80
N SER A 48 10.73 -20.75 24.01
CA SER A 48 10.52 -22.17 23.80
C SER A 48 9.14 -22.53 23.24
N GLU A 49 8.50 -21.60 22.55
CA GLU A 49 7.24 -21.81 21.84
C GLU A 49 7.50 -22.46 20.47
N SER A 50 6.51 -23.22 19.99
CA SER A 50 6.61 -23.84 18.68
C SER A 50 6.56 -22.79 17.57
N LEU A 51 7.53 -22.82 16.65
CA LEU A 51 7.50 -21.98 15.44
C LEU A 51 6.33 -22.33 14.49
N GLU A 52 5.62 -23.43 14.72
CA GLU A 52 4.40 -23.79 13.98
C GLU A 52 3.21 -22.88 14.31
N THR A 53 3.30 -22.06 15.35
CA THR A 53 2.33 -20.98 15.65
C THR A 53 2.39 -19.85 14.61
N LEU A 54 3.53 -19.70 13.93
CA LEU A 54 3.71 -18.70 12.89
C LEU A 54 2.94 -19.09 11.62
N ALA A 55 2.21 -18.14 11.05
CA ALA A 55 1.38 -18.36 9.87
C ALA A 55 2.20 -18.97 8.71
N GLY A 56 1.70 -20.05 8.13
CA GLY A 56 2.32 -20.72 6.97
C GLY A 56 3.51 -21.61 7.32
N VAL A 57 3.80 -21.85 8.62
CA VAL A 57 4.90 -22.69 9.09
C VAL A 57 4.36 -24.05 9.56
N GLY A 58 4.71 -25.11 8.83
CA GLY A 58 4.49 -26.49 9.29
C GLY A 58 5.76 -27.11 9.84
N PRO A 59 5.71 -28.37 10.34
CA PRO A 59 6.83 -29.01 11.07
C PRO A 59 8.18 -29.00 10.33
N SER A 60 8.17 -29.15 9.01
CA SER A 60 9.40 -29.16 8.20
C SER A 60 10.03 -27.75 8.10
N LEU A 61 9.19 -26.72 7.98
CA LEU A 61 9.64 -25.33 7.93
C LEU A 61 10.08 -24.87 9.33
N ALA A 62 9.36 -25.23 10.38
CA ALA A 62 9.73 -24.92 11.76
C ALA A 62 11.15 -25.40 12.09
N ARG A 63 11.48 -26.67 11.78
CA ARG A 63 12.83 -27.21 11.97
C ARG A 63 13.89 -26.46 11.15
N ARG A 64 13.55 -26.06 9.93
CA ARG A 64 14.48 -25.31 9.07
C ARG A 64 14.72 -23.89 9.60
N ILE A 65 13.66 -23.20 10.01
CA ILE A 65 13.74 -21.86 10.59
C ILE A 65 14.54 -21.92 11.91
N ALA A 66 14.30 -22.91 12.78
CA ALA A 66 15.09 -23.11 13.99
C ALA A 66 16.58 -23.24 13.68
N GLY A 67 16.95 -24.05 12.67
CA GLY A 67 18.35 -24.16 12.24
C GLY A 67 18.93 -22.83 11.73
N TRP A 68 18.15 -22.01 11.02
CA TRP A 68 18.62 -20.68 10.58
C TRP A 68 18.71 -19.67 11.72
N LEU A 69 17.92 -19.81 12.79
CA LEU A 69 18.05 -18.97 13.98
C LEU A 69 19.37 -19.26 14.73
N GLU A 70 19.87 -20.50 14.66
CA GLU A 70 21.16 -20.91 15.24
C GLU A 70 22.33 -20.55 14.31
N ASP A 71 22.19 -20.84 13.01
CA ASP A 71 23.21 -20.57 11.99
C ASP A 71 22.55 -20.15 10.66
N PRO A 72 22.49 -18.85 10.38
CA PRO A 72 21.86 -18.33 9.15
C PRO A 72 22.70 -18.61 7.89
N GLY A 73 23.96 -19.04 8.03
CA GLY A 73 24.91 -19.16 6.95
C GLY A 73 25.43 -17.79 6.47
N ASP A 74 26.04 -17.77 5.28
CA ASP A 74 26.59 -16.55 4.71
C ASP A 74 25.50 -15.53 4.34
N GLU A 75 25.74 -14.28 4.68
CA GLU A 75 24.89 -13.16 4.23
C GLU A 75 25.07 -12.93 2.73
N VAL A 76 24.00 -13.11 1.98
CA VAL A 76 24.01 -12.86 0.54
C VAL A 76 23.01 -11.75 0.23
N GLU A 77 23.44 -10.77 -0.56
CA GLU A 77 22.58 -9.66 -0.96
C GLU A 77 21.29 -10.14 -1.64
N PRO A 78 20.10 -9.67 -1.20
CA PRO A 78 18.84 -10.03 -1.84
C PRO A 78 18.77 -9.57 -3.30
N PRO A 79 18.11 -10.32 -4.19
CA PRO A 79 17.88 -9.86 -5.55
C PRO A 79 17.01 -8.59 -5.56
N PRO A 80 17.09 -7.76 -6.61
CA PRO A 80 16.40 -6.46 -6.65
C PRO A 80 14.91 -6.51 -6.29
N ALA A 81 14.20 -7.59 -6.65
CA ALA A 81 12.78 -7.75 -6.35
C ALA A 81 12.48 -8.07 -4.87
N ARG A 82 13.49 -8.24 -4.00
CA ARG A 82 13.33 -8.48 -2.55
C ARG A 82 14.06 -7.43 -1.70
N ARG A 83 14.71 -6.45 -2.32
CA ARG A 83 15.43 -5.38 -1.58
C ARG A 83 14.48 -4.32 -1.04
N GLY A 84 14.84 -3.74 0.11
CA GLY A 84 14.14 -2.59 0.69
C GLY A 84 12.71 -2.89 1.13
N PHE A 85 12.39 -4.15 1.43
CA PHE A 85 11.17 -4.54 2.13
C PHE A 85 11.42 -4.58 3.63
N ARG A 86 10.35 -4.58 4.40
CA ARG A 86 10.36 -4.63 5.86
C ARG A 86 9.42 -5.73 6.33
N SER A 87 9.72 -6.35 7.48
CA SER A 87 8.76 -7.23 8.15
C SER A 87 7.76 -6.42 8.97
N TYR A 88 6.57 -6.97 9.15
CA TYR A 88 5.52 -6.36 9.95
C TYR A 88 5.96 -6.24 11.43
N ALA A 89 6.64 -7.27 11.97
CA ALA A 89 7.21 -7.21 13.31
C ALA A 89 8.16 -6.01 13.48
N SER A 90 9.06 -5.77 12.51
CA SER A 90 9.97 -4.62 12.58
C SER A 90 9.26 -3.28 12.44
N ALA A 91 8.14 -3.24 11.71
CA ALA A 91 7.31 -2.04 11.63
C ALA A 91 6.60 -1.74 12.94
N LEU A 92 6.05 -2.77 13.59
CA LEU A 92 5.41 -2.65 14.91
C LEU A 92 6.40 -2.20 15.98
N GLU A 93 7.61 -2.78 16.01
CA GLU A 93 8.68 -2.39 16.94
C GLU A 93 9.06 -0.92 16.75
N GLN A 94 9.27 -0.49 15.51
CA GLN A 94 9.57 0.91 15.19
C GLN A 94 8.46 1.86 15.66
N LEU A 95 7.21 1.53 15.42
CA LEU A 95 6.07 2.36 15.80
C LEU A 95 5.76 2.30 17.30
N GLY A 96 6.18 1.24 18.01
CA GLY A 96 6.04 1.15 19.47
C GLY A 96 6.74 2.29 20.22
N THR A 97 7.78 2.87 19.63
CA THR A 97 8.46 4.07 20.14
C THR A 97 7.83 5.38 19.64
N HIS A 98 6.81 5.32 18.77
CA HIS A 98 6.20 6.45 18.07
C HIS A 98 4.67 6.30 17.96
N GLU A 99 4.00 5.90 19.03
CA GLU A 99 2.53 5.67 19.06
C GLU A 99 1.71 6.87 18.58
N GLN A 100 2.24 8.07 18.74
CA GLN A 100 1.60 9.30 18.26
C GLN A 100 1.26 9.26 16.77
N TRP A 101 2.07 8.59 15.94
CA TRP A 101 1.79 8.45 14.50
C TRP A 101 0.49 7.68 14.22
N ARG A 102 0.18 6.67 15.05
CA ARG A 102 -1.08 5.91 14.93
C ARG A 102 -2.28 6.73 15.37
N HIS A 103 -2.14 7.46 16.48
CA HIS A 103 -3.23 8.23 17.08
C HIS A 103 -3.60 9.47 16.27
N GLU A 104 -2.65 10.06 15.56
CA GLU A 104 -2.87 11.25 14.75
C GLU A 104 -3.24 10.95 13.29
N LEU A 105 -3.13 9.68 12.84
CA LEU A 105 -3.56 9.27 11.52
C LEU A 105 -5.09 9.33 11.44
N ARG A 106 -5.60 10.13 10.50
CA ARG A 106 -7.04 10.38 10.38
C ARG A 106 -7.76 9.47 9.41
N GLY A 107 -7.04 8.81 8.49
CA GLY A 107 -7.70 7.95 7.53
C GLY A 107 -6.77 7.16 6.61
N ASP A 108 -7.40 6.31 5.83
CA ASP A 108 -6.77 5.47 4.80
C ASP A 108 -7.38 5.85 3.45
N LEU A 109 -6.54 6.16 2.46
CA LEU A 109 -6.96 6.77 1.19
C LEU A 109 -6.92 5.81 0.00
N GLN A 110 -6.66 4.50 0.25
CA GLN A 110 -6.77 3.47 -0.79
C GLN A 110 -7.18 2.14 -0.18
N MET A 111 -8.39 1.69 -0.52
CA MET A 111 -8.92 0.37 -0.18
C MET A 111 -10.04 -0.02 -1.15
N HIS A 112 -10.31 -1.32 -1.25
CA HIS A 112 -11.22 -1.92 -2.20
C HIS A 112 -12.40 -2.60 -1.52
N SER A 113 -13.53 -2.61 -2.22
CA SER A 113 -14.75 -3.27 -1.76
C SER A 113 -15.18 -4.38 -2.74
N THR A 114 -16.35 -4.97 -2.47
CA THR A 114 -16.96 -5.97 -3.36
C THR A 114 -17.44 -5.39 -4.71
N HIS A 115 -17.35 -4.08 -4.92
CA HIS A 115 -17.60 -3.45 -6.21
C HIS A 115 -16.51 -3.78 -7.24
N SER A 116 -15.27 -4.04 -6.76
CA SER A 116 -14.21 -4.59 -7.62
C SER A 116 -13.72 -5.95 -7.10
N ASP A 117 -12.49 -6.09 -6.68
CA ASP A 117 -11.91 -7.36 -6.23
C ASP A 117 -11.74 -7.48 -4.71
N GLY A 118 -12.21 -6.50 -3.95
CA GLY A 118 -12.30 -6.58 -2.51
C GLY A 118 -13.28 -7.67 -2.04
N LYS A 119 -13.15 -8.09 -0.78
CA LYS A 119 -13.91 -9.20 -0.16
C LYS A 119 -14.96 -8.71 0.84
N ALA A 120 -14.89 -7.46 1.24
CA ALA A 120 -15.77 -6.83 2.21
C ALA A 120 -16.68 -5.81 1.54
N SER A 121 -17.90 -5.62 2.07
CA SER A 121 -18.81 -4.59 1.60
C SER A 121 -18.30 -3.19 1.96
N LEU A 122 -18.85 -2.13 1.32
CA LEU A 122 -18.59 -0.74 1.70
C LEU A 122 -18.77 -0.53 3.22
N ARG A 123 -19.88 -1.06 3.77
CA ARG A 123 -20.20 -0.93 5.19
C ARG A 123 -19.21 -1.66 6.08
N ASP A 124 -18.82 -2.89 5.72
CA ASP A 124 -17.86 -3.65 6.54
C ASP A 124 -16.52 -2.95 6.60
N MET A 125 -16.03 -2.41 5.46
CA MET A 125 -14.80 -1.63 5.41
C MET A 125 -14.91 -0.35 6.26
N ALA A 126 -16.04 0.37 6.17
CA ALA A 126 -16.29 1.57 6.95
C ALA A 126 -16.32 1.29 8.47
N VAL A 127 -17.04 0.25 8.90
CA VAL A 127 -17.11 -0.13 10.31
C VAL A 127 -15.74 -0.54 10.86
N ALA A 128 -14.98 -1.31 10.08
CA ALA A 128 -13.64 -1.70 10.47
C ALA A 128 -12.67 -0.50 10.56
N ALA A 129 -12.81 0.48 9.67
CA ALA A 129 -12.05 1.72 9.70
C ALA A 129 -12.43 2.63 10.90
N ALA A 130 -13.72 2.75 11.20
CA ALA A 130 -14.22 3.46 12.38
C ALA A 130 -13.68 2.84 13.69
N ALA A 131 -13.60 1.51 13.76
CA ALA A 131 -13.02 0.81 14.90
C ALA A 131 -11.51 1.08 15.08
N ARG A 132 -10.81 1.57 14.04
CA ARG A 132 -9.42 2.03 14.10
C ARG A 132 -9.30 3.50 14.52
N GLY A 133 -10.42 4.20 14.69
CA GLY A 133 -10.45 5.62 15.07
C GLY A 133 -10.19 6.57 13.90
N TYR A 134 -10.48 6.15 12.67
CA TYR A 134 -10.34 7.03 11.51
C TYR A 134 -11.50 8.00 11.40
N ASP A 135 -11.21 9.23 10.98
CA ASP A 135 -12.19 10.29 10.70
C ASP A 135 -12.78 10.12 9.29
N TYR A 136 -11.97 9.60 8.35
CA TYR A 136 -12.37 9.37 6.97
C TYR A 136 -11.64 8.20 6.34
N ILE A 137 -12.23 7.65 5.28
CA ILE A 137 -11.59 6.68 4.38
C ILE A 137 -11.96 7.00 2.93
N SER A 138 -11.14 6.58 1.96
CA SER A 138 -11.52 6.61 0.55
C SER A 138 -11.66 5.17 0.02
N ILE A 139 -12.83 4.85 -0.50
CA ILE A 139 -13.02 3.61 -1.27
C ILE A 139 -12.58 3.87 -2.69
N THR A 140 -11.61 3.10 -3.16
CA THR A 140 -10.94 3.31 -4.46
C THR A 140 -10.99 2.04 -5.30
N ASP A 141 -12.18 1.49 -5.49
CA ASP A 141 -12.37 0.33 -6.37
C ASP A 141 -11.82 0.59 -7.77
N HIS A 142 -11.36 -0.46 -8.45
CA HIS A 142 -10.71 -0.35 -9.75
C HIS A 142 -11.63 0.14 -10.86
N SER A 143 -11.07 0.90 -11.82
CA SER A 143 -11.73 1.31 -13.06
C SER A 143 -11.72 0.19 -14.11
N GLN A 144 -12.57 0.35 -15.14
CA GLN A 144 -12.88 -0.65 -16.16
C GLN A 144 -11.68 -1.25 -16.90
N GLY A 145 -10.54 -0.56 -17.01
CA GLY A 145 -9.34 -1.06 -17.71
C GLY A 145 -8.70 -2.27 -17.03
N LEU A 146 -8.95 -2.49 -15.73
CA LEU A 146 -8.43 -3.63 -14.99
C LEU A 146 -9.45 -4.77 -14.89
N LYS A 147 -9.74 -5.43 -15.98
CA LYS A 147 -10.74 -6.50 -16.07
C LYS A 147 -10.52 -7.67 -15.11
N VAL A 148 -9.26 -7.99 -14.77
CA VAL A 148 -8.93 -9.06 -13.81
C VAL A 148 -9.43 -8.74 -12.41
N ALA A 149 -9.52 -7.47 -12.05
CA ALA A 149 -10.07 -6.98 -10.79
C ALA A 149 -11.57 -6.63 -10.87
N ARG A 150 -12.24 -6.93 -11.96
CA ARG A 150 -13.66 -6.58 -12.21
C ARG A 150 -13.91 -5.07 -12.09
N GLY A 151 -12.97 -4.28 -12.65
CA GLY A 151 -13.03 -2.83 -12.57
C GLY A 151 -14.34 -2.26 -13.12
N MET A 152 -14.85 -1.21 -12.46
CA MET A 152 -16.15 -0.58 -12.69
C MET A 152 -16.15 0.28 -13.96
N ASP A 153 -17.24 0.23 -14.70
CA ASP A 153 -17.57 1.23 -15.71
C ASP A 153 -18.18 2.51 -15.08
N GLU A 154 -18.46 3.53 -15.89
CA GLU A 154 -19.00 4.82 -15.44
C GLU A 154 -20.36 4.67 -14.76
N ALA A 155 -21.20 3.75 -15.23
CA ALA A 155 -22.53 3.52 -14.65
C ALA A 155 -22.42 2.80 -13.30
N GLU A 156 -21.46 1.90 -13.15
CA GLU A 156 -21.15 1.23 -11.89
C GLU A 156 -20.54 2.21 -10.87
N LEU A 157 -19.64 3.08 -11.31
CA LEU A 157 -19.04 4.13 -10.49
C LEU A 157 -20.11 5.09 -9.95
N LEU A 158 -21.06 5.51 -10.78
CA LEU A 158 -22.18 6.35 -10.36
C LEU A 158 -23.06 5.65 -9.29
N ARG A 159 -23.36 4.36 -9.47
CA ARG A 159 -24.13 3.57 -8.48
C ARG A 159 -23.40 3.45 -7.16
N GLN A 160 -22.11 3.14 -7.20
CA GLN A 160 -21.27 3.07 -5.99
C GLN A 160 -21.26 4.42 -5.25
N GLY A 161 -21.15 5.55 -5.97
CA GLY A 161 -21.21 6.88 -5.36
C GLY A 161 -22.52 7.12 -4.61
N GLN A 162 -23.66 6.69 -5.17
CA GLN A 162 -24.97 6.78 -4.49
C GLN A 162 -25.03 5.87 -3.24
N GLU A 163 -24.42 4.68 -3.30
CA GLU A 163 -24.34 3.78 -2.15
C GLU A 163 -23.43 4.35 -1.05
N VAL A 164 -22.34 5.04 -1.41
CA VAL A 164 -21.46 5.73 -0.46
C VAL A 164 -22.22 6.87 0.24
N ASP A 165 -23.05 7.65 -0.48
CA ASP A 165 -23.87 8.70 0.15
C ASP A 165 -24.86 8.12 1.15
N ALA A 166 -25.61 7.09 0.73
CA ALA A 166 -26.57 6.42 1.60
C ALA A 166 -25.87 5.79 2.82
N LEU A 167 -24.65 5.25 2.63
CA LEU A 167 -23.85 4.73 3.74
C LEU A 167 -23.47 5.83 4.72
N ASN A 168 -23.00 7.00 4.24
CA ASN A 168 -22.65 8.12 5.10
C ASN A 168 -23.85 8.62 5.93
N GLU A 169 -25.05 8.69 5.33
CA GLU A 169 -26.28 9.03 6.06
C GLU A 169 -26.59 8.01 7.16
N ASN A 170 -26.43 6.72 6.86
CA ASN A 170 -26.67 5.64 7.82
C ASN A 170 -25.65 5.68 8.98
N LEU A 171 -24.34 5.83 8.68
CA LEU A 171 -23.30 5.94 9.68
C LEU A 171 -23.57 7.12 10.62
N ALA A 172 -23.91 8.29 10.09
CA ALA A 172 -24.27 9.46 10.89
C ALA A 172 -25.48 9.21 11.79
N SER A 173 -26.53 8.54 11.27
CA SER A 173 -27.73 8.19 12.04
C SER A 173 -27.45 7.21 13.20
N GLU A 174 -26.41 6.39 13.04
CA GLU A 174 -25.92 5.44 14.05
C GLU A 174 -24.91 6.06 15.04
N GLY A 175 -24.57 7.35 14.85
CA GLY A 175 -23.62 8.08 15.71
C GLY A 175 -22.16 7.75 15.43
N MET A 176 -21.85 7.23 14.25
CA MET A 176 -20.46 7.05 13.78
C MET A 176 -19.97 8.31 13.06
N GLU A 177 -18.86 8.88 13.51
CA GLU A 177 -18.28 10.11 12.96
C GLU A 177 -17.30 9.85 11.80
N LEU A 178 -17.40 8.69 11.12
CA LEU A 178 -16.57 8.36 9.96
C LEU A 178 -17.21 8.90 8.69
N ARG A 179 -16.40 9.55 7.84
CA ARG A 179 -16.77 9.93 6.47
C ARG A 179 -16.15 8.97 5.44
N VAL A 180 -16.98 8.34 4.63
CA VAL A 180 -16.54 7.56 3.46
C VAL A 180 -16.48 8.51 2.26
N LEU A 181 -15.30 8.65 1.66
CA LEU A 181 -15.07 9.45 0.47
C LEU A 181 -15.34 8.61 -0.79
N ARG A 182 -15.93 9.25 -1.80
CA ARG A 182 -16.08 8.68 -3.14
C ARG A 182 -14.74 8.70 -3.84
N GLY A 183 -14.17 7.54 -4.12
CA GLY A 183 -12.90 7.43 -4.79
C GLY A 183 -12.92 6.41 -5.93
N ILE A 184 -11.83 6.37 -6.68
CA ILE A 184 -11.56 5.36 -7.70
C ILE A 184 -10.06 5.13 -7.81
N GLU A 185 -9.63 3.89 -8.04
CA GLU A 185 -8.31 3.60 -8.56
C GLU A 185 -8.40 3.52 -10.10
N MET A 186 -8.11 4.65 -10.74
CA MET A 186 -8.16 4.81 -12.19
C MET A 186 -6.91 4.23 -12.83
N ASN A 187 -7.10 3.38 -13.81
CA ASN A 187 -6.00 2.79 -14.56
C ASN A 187 -5.41 3.80 -15.54
N LEU A 188 -4.09 3.97 -15.50
CA LEU A 188 -3.35 4.89 -16.36
C LEU A 188 -2.62 4.13 -17.48
N ASP A 189 -2.65 4.68 -18.67
CA ASP A 189 -1.85 4.19 -19.79
C ASP A 189 -0.38 4.64 -19.71
N LYS A 190 0.40 4.36 -20.75
CA LYS A 190 1.82 4.72 -20.81
C LYS A 190 2.09 6.21 -21.04
N GLU A 191 1.09 6.96 -21.44
CA GLU A 191 1.11 8.41 -21.61
C GLU A 191 0.59 9.14 -20.34
N GLY A 192 0.02 8.42 -19.37
CA GLY A 192 -0.56 8.97 -18.15
C GLY A 192 -2.03 9.35 -18.29
N ALA A 193 -2.69 8.98 -19.40
CA ALA A 193 -4.12 9.18 -19.57
C ALA A 193 -4.92 8.12 -18.81
N GLY A 194 -6.04 8.55 -18.20
CA GLY A 194 -6.98 7.66 -17.51
C GLY A 194 -7.90 6.92 -18.46
N ASP A 195 -8.48 5.84 -17.99
CA ASP A 195 -9.40 4.97 -18.73
C ASP A 195 -10.90 5.24 -18.47
N MET A 196 -11.21 6.34 -17.78
CA MET A 196 -12.56 6.79 -17.48
C MET A 196 -12.88 8.13 -18.15
N ASP A 197 -14.16 8.35 -18.50
CA ASP A 197 -14.61 9.66 -18.98
C ASP A 197 -14.39 10.72 -17.87
N PRO A 198 -13.72 11.85 -18.17
CA PRO A 198 -13.51 12.93 -17.21
C PRO A 198 -14.78 13.41 -16.50
N GLN A 199 -15.92 13.45 -17.19
CA GLN A 199 -17.20 13.87 -16.59
C GLN A 199 -17.68 12.89 -15.51
N SER A 200 -17.37 11.62 -15.63
CA SER A 200 -17.74 10.61 -14.62
C SER A 200 -16.91 10.73 -13.34
N LEU A 201 -15.75 11.39 -13.40
CA LEU A 201 -14.85 11.61 -12.27
C LEU A 201 -15.18 12.89 -11.48
N GLU A 202 -15.91 13.84 -12.05
CA GLU A 202 -16.26 15.12 -11.39
C GLU A 202 -16.95 14.97 -10.03
N PRO A 203 -17.84 13.96 -9.81
CA PRO A 203 -18.49 13.77 -8.51
C PRO A 203 -17.61 13.11 -7.43
N LEU A 204 -16.37 12.73 -7.77
CA LEU A 204 -15.49 12.02 -6.85
C LEU A 204 -14.74 13.00 -5.95
N ASP A 205 -14.51 12.58 -4.69
CA ASP A 205 -13.68 13.30 -3.74
C ASP A 205 -12.18 13.08 -4.05
N LEU A 206 -11.79 11.84 -4.47
CA LEU A 206 -10.41 11.47 -4.73
C LEU A 206 -10.28 10.51 -5.93
N VAL A 207 -9.23 10.72 -6.73
CA VAL A 207 -8.82 9.81 -7.81
C VAL A 207 -7.38 9.38 -7.58
N VAL A 208 -7.17 8.09 -7.38
CA VAL A 208 -5.86 7.45 -7.37
C VAL A 208 -5.55 6.97 -8.78
N GLY A 209 -4.54 7.54 -9.43
CA GLY A 209 -4.10 7.11 -10.76
C GLY A 209 -3.01 6.05 -10.62
N SER A 210 -3.18 4.87 -11.23
CA SER A 210 -2.27 3.74 -11.06
C SER A 210 -1.87 3.08 -12.36
N PHE A 211 -0.60 2.63 -12.43
CA PHE A 211 -0.12 1.85 -13.56
C PHE A 211 -0.31 0.36 -13.34
N HIS A 212 -1.07 -0.32 -14.22
CA HIS A 212 -1.28 -1.76 -14.18
C HIS A 212 -0.73 -2.51 -15.42
N SER A 213 -0.29 -1.78 -16.44
CA SER A 213 0.27 -2.34 -17.66
C SER A 213 1.76 -2.05 -17.79
N ASN A 214 2.47 -2.84 -18.60
CA ASN A 214 3.91 -2.68 -18.91
C ASN A 214 4.83 -2.57 -17.69
N LEU A 215 4.50 -3.23 -16.58
CA LEU A 215 5.19 -3.13 -15.29
C LEU A 215 6.53 -3.89 -15.24
N ARG A 216 6.99 -4.46 -16.34
CA ARG A 216 8.27 -5.16 -16.45
C ARG A 216 9.24 -4.45 -17.39
N SER A 217 8.94 -3.21 -17.76
CA SER A 217 9.86 -2.37 -18.52
C SER A 217 11.21 -2.26 -17.80
N THR A 218 12.28 -2.33 -18.56
CA THR A 218 13.66 -2.10 -18.08
C THR A 218 14.18 -0.74 -18.49
N GLU A 219 13.41 -0.01 -19.28
CA GLU A 219 13.70 1.32 -19.80
C GLU A 219 13.42 2.39 -18.74
N ASP A 220 13.86 3.61 -19.01
CA ASP A 220 13.50 4.78 -18.21
C ASP A 220 12.05 5.21 -18.49
N GLU A 221 11.21 5.13 -17.48
CA GLU A 221 9.77 5.43 -17.55
C GLU A 221 9.44 6.87 -17.09
N THR A 222 10.43 7.74 -16.89
CA THR A 222 10.23 9.11 -16.37
C THR A 222 9.14 9.87 -17.13
N ARG A 223 9.10 9.74 -18.47
CA ARG A 223 8.08 10.40 -19.29
C ARG A 223 6.65 9.98 -18.92
N ARG A 224 6.45 8.70 -18.64
CA ARG A 224 5.16 8.13 -18.22
C ARG A 224 4.68 8.75 -16.90
N TYR A 225 5.58 8.89 -15.93
CA TYR A 225 5.28 9.55 -14.65
C TYR A 225 4.93 11.01 -14.83
N LEU A 226 5.70 11.74 -15.66
CA LEU A 226 5.42 13.14 -15.92
C LEU A 226 4.05 13.33 -16.60
N GLY A 227 3.65 12.41 -17.49
CA GLY A 227 2.31 12.38 -18.07
C GLY A 227 1.22 12.18 -17.02
N ALA A 228 1.38 11.19 -16.13
CA ALA A 228 0.44 10.94 -15.04
C ALA A 228 0.30 12.12 -14.08
N LEU A 229 1.42 12.77 -13.72
CA LEU A 229 1.43 13.93 -12.84
C LEU A 229 0.84 15.19 -13.50
N ALA A 230 0.85 15.27 -14.83
CA ALA A 230 0.21 16.34 -15.60
C ALA A 230 -1.30 16.10 -15.82
N ASN A 231 -1.82 14.92 -15.52
CA ASN A 231 -3.24 14.62 -15.65
C ASN A 231 -4.04 15.34 -14.56
N PRO A 232 -4.95 16.26 -14.90
CA PRO A 232 -5.67 17.06 -13.91
C PRO A 232 -6.63 16.25 -13.03
N GLN A 233 -7.05 15.06 -13.47
CA GLN A 233 -7.93 14.18 -12.72
C GLN A 233 -7.20 13.39 -11.63
N VAL A 234 -5.87 13.24 -11.68
CA VAL A 234 -5.11 12.44 -10.74
C VAL A 234 -4.79 13.26 -9.49
N HIS A 235 -5.34 12.88 -8.34
CA HIS A 235 -5.02 13.45 -7.03
C HIS A 235 -3.83 12.75 -6.37
N ILE A 236 -3.80 11.41 -6.43
CA ILE A 236 -2.78 10.56 -5.86
C ILE A 236 -2.20 9.64 -6.94
N LEU A 237 -0.89 9.52 -7.03
CA LEU A 237 -0.24 8.50 -7.86
C LEU A 237 -0.05 7.24 -7.01
N GLY A 238 -0.84 6.21 -7.27
CA GLY A 238 -0.89 4.96 -6.52
C GLY A 238 0.30 4.05 -6.77
N HIS A 239 0.79 3.34 -5.73
CA HIS A 239 1.95 2.42 -5.75
C HIS A 239 2.97 2.73 -6.86
N PRO A 240 3.63 3.89 -6.76
CA PRO A 240 4.27 4.56 -7.89
C PRO A 240 5.33 3.72 -8.61
N THR A 241 6.16 2.94 -7.91
CA THR A 241 7.18 2.12 -8.57
C THR A 241 6.63 0.84 -9.18
N ALA A 242 5.41 0.44 -8.82
CA ALA A 242 4.80 -0.84 -9.16
C ALA A 242 5.67 -2.05 -8.79
N ARG A 243 6.55 -1.91 -7.77
CA ARG A 243 7.37 -3.00 -7.23
C ARG A 243 6.50 -4.10 -6.63
N ARG A 244 7.01 -5.33 -6.61
CA ARG A 244 6.33 -6.45 -5.97
C ARG A 244 7.30 -7.49 -5.48
N PHE A 245 7.25 -7.80 -4.18
CA PHE A 245 8.12 -8.77 -3.51
C PHE A 245 8.25 -10.08 -4.28
N SER A 246 9.48 -10.54 -4.48
CA SER A 246 9.84 -11.75 -5.24
C SER A 246 9.35 -11.77 -6.70
N ARG A 247 8.85 -10.66 -7.26
CA ARG A 247 8.32 -10.62 -8.63
C ARG A 247 8.87 -9.50 -9.49
N ARG A 248 8.98 -8.27 -8.95
CA ARG A 248 9.42 -7.07 -9.69
C ARG A 248 10.16 -6.12 -8.76
N ALA A 249 11.27 -5.58 -9.25
CA ALA A 249 12.03 -4.56 -8.54
C ALA A 249 11.36 -3.18 -8.57
N GLY A 250 10.41 -2.97 -9.48
CA GLY A 250 9.79 -1.68 -9.77
C GLY A 250 10.30 -1.06 -11.08
N LEU A 251 9.58 -0.07 -11.56
CA LEU A 251 9.92 0.69 -12.76
C LEU A 251 11.12 1.61 -12.50
N LYS A 252 11.97 1.79 -13.51
CA LYS A 252 13.10 2.72 -13.45
C LYS A 252 12.67 4.11 -13.91
N ALA A 253 13.05 5.13 -13.19
CA ALA A 253 12.77 6.51 -13.53
C ALA A 253 13.71 7.48 -12.82
N ASP A 254 13.78 8.71 -13.30
CA ASP A 254 14.43 9.82 -12.62
C ASP A 254 13.52 10.36 -11.50
N TRP A 255 13.69 9.81 -10.31
CA TRP A 255 12.85 10.12 -9.16
C TRP A 255 13.01 11.56 -8.67
N ASP A 256 14.15 12.23 -8.90
CA ASP A 256 14.30 13.64 -8.53
C ASP A 256 13.34 14.49 -9.36
N ARG A 257 13.29 14.27 -10.67
CA ARG A 257 12.35 14.95 -11.56
C ARG A 257 10.89 14.62 -11.23
N ILE A 258 10.60 13.39 -10.82
CA ILE A 258 9.24 12.96 -10.44
C ILE A 258 8.80 13.67 -9.17
N PHE A 259 9.62 13.71 -8.12
CA PHE A 259 9.31 14.41 -6.88
C PHE A 259 9.10 15.90 -7.11
N GLU A 260 9.96 16.55 -7.90
CA GLU A 260 9.79 17.96 -8.28
C GLU A 260 8.50 18.20 -9.08
N ALA A 261 8.17 17.31 -10.02
CA ALA A 261 6.95 17.43 -10.83
C ALA A 261 5.71 17.21 -9.96
N ALA A 262 5.71 16.24 -9.06
CA ALA A 262 4.63 15.99 -8.10
C ALA A 262 4.38 17.21 -7.20
N ALA A 263 5.47 17.80 -6.67
CA ALA A 263 5.39 19.01 -5.85
C ALA A 263 4.76 20.21 -6.63
N ARG A 264 5.21 20.42 -7.88
CA ARG A 264 4.65 21.51 -8.73
C ARG A 264 3.20 21.25 -9.12
N ALA A 265 2.85 20.01 -9.43
CA ALA A 265 1.50 19.63 -9.79
C ALA A 265 0.56 19.53 -8.58
N GLY A 266 1.06 19.50 -7.36
CA GLY A 266 0.28 19.24 -6.14
C GLY A 266 -0.29 17.82 -6.06
N VAL A 267 0.25 16.84 -6.82
CA VAL A 267 -0.14 15.43 -6.77
C VAL A 267 0.57 14.77 -5.59
N ALA A 268 -0.19 14.02 -4.78
CA ALA A 268 0.42 13.21 -3.73
C ALA A 268 0.99 11.90 -4.30
N LEU A 269 2.14 11.46 -3.78
CA LEU A 269 2.72 10.16 -4.12
C LEU A 269 2.37 9.17 -3.02
N GLU A 270 1.84 8.02 -3.39
CA GLU A 270 1.40 7.03 -2.41
C GLU A 270 2.58 6.34 -1.70
N ILE A 271 2.41 6.13 -0.41
CA ILE A 271 3.15 5.17 0.41
C ILE A 271 2.23 3.99 0.62
N ASN A 272 2.24 3.03 -0.31
CA ASN A 272 1.38 1.86 -0.30
C ASN A 272 1.84 0.84 0.73
N SER A 273 0.93 0.47 1.64
CA SER A 273 1.20 -0.41 2.78
C SER A 273 1.13 -1.90 2.44
N HIS A 274 0.59 -2.28 1.27
CA HIS A 274 0.42 -3.71 0.97
C HIS A 274 1.77 -4.44 1.11
N PRO A 275 1.84 -5.54 1.89
CA PRO A 275 3.11 -6.18 2.29
C PRO A 275 4.02 -6.57 1.13
N HIS A 276 3.43 -6.92 -0.02
CA HIS A 276 4.18 -7.25 -1.22
C HIS A 276 4.51 -6.05 -2.12
N ARG A 277 4.03 -4.85 -1.78
CA ARG A 277 4.35 -3.61 -2.50
C ARG A 277 5.30 -2.75 -1.68
N GLN A 278 4.87 -2.23 -0.52
CA GLN A 278 5.62 -1.30 0.32
C GLN A 278 6.25 -0.18 -0.55
N ASP A 279 5.42 0.54 -1.25
CA ASP A 279 5.76 1.41 -2.37
C ASP A 279 5.21 2.84 -2.10
N LEU A 280 6.03 3.82 -1.92
CA LEU A 280 7.49 3.94 -2.11
C LEU A 280 8.32 3.24 -1.01
N SER A 281 9.51 2.75 -1.40
CA SER A 281 10.48 2.23 -0.43
C SER A 281 11.04 3.35 0.47
N VAL A 282 11.55 2.96 1.65
CA VAL A 282 12.18 3.91 2.59
C VAL A 282 13.30 4.75 1.93
N ASP A 283 14.08 4.14 1.04
CA ASP A 283 15.18 4.86 0.37
C ASP A 283 14.67 5.90 -0.62
N LEU A 284 13.57 5.60 -1.35
CA LEU A 284 12.93 6.61 -2.21
C LEU A 284 12.24 7.71 -1.39
N LEU A 285 11.62 7.36 -0.28
CA LEU A 285 11.05 8.34 0.64
C LEU A 285 12.12 9.30 1.18
N ARG A 286 13.29 8.78 1.60
CA ARG A 286 14.43 9.62 2.02
C ARG A 286 14.89 10.56 0.92
N LYS A 287 14.90 10.09 -0.33
CA LYS A 287 15.25 10.91 -1.49
C LYS A 287 14.22 12.03 -1.71
N GLY A 288 12.92 11.74 -1.54
CA GLY A 288 11.83 12.69 -1.76
C GLY A 288 11.52 13.61 -0.56
N LYS A 289 12.10 13.36 0.62
CA LYS A 289 11.69 14.06 1.86
C LYS A 289 11.81 15.59 1.80
N ASP A 290 12.79 16.12 1.06
CA ASP A 290 13.06 17.56 0.96
C ASP A 290 12.53 18.19 -0.34
N SER A 291 11.85 17.42 -1.20
CA SER A 291 11.40 17.85 -2.54
C SER A 291 10.18 18.79 -2.54
N GLY A 292 9.46 18.92 -1.42
CA GLY A 292 8.17 19.60 -1.35
C GLY A 292 6.98 18.77 -1.82
N ALA A 293 7.17 17.56 -2.35
CA ALA A 293 6.08 16.68 -2.75
C ALA A 293 5.21 16.26 -1.56
N LEU A 294 3.91 16.13 -1.79
CA LEU A 294 2.96 15.55 -0.84
C LEU A 294 3.01 14.02 -0.93
N PHE A 295 2.63 13.37 0.16
CA PHE A 295 2.48 11.92 0.22
C PHE A 295 1.08 11.55 0.69
N SER A 296 0.61 10.39 0.28
CA SER A 296 -0.57 9.72 0.85
C SER A 296 -0.18 8.38 1.42
N ILE A 297 -1.00 7.84 2.30
CA ILE A 297 -0.87 6.47 2.81
C ILE A 297 -2.12 5.69 2.36
N GLY A 298 -1.91 4.52 1.76
CA GLY A 298 -2.97 3.59 1.39
C GLY A 298 -2.63 2.17 1.79
N THR A 299 -3.59 1.44 2.38
CA THR A 299 -3.39 0.02 2.68
C THR A 299 -3.44 -0.84 1.43
N ASP A 300 -4.16 -0.40 0.40
CA ASP A 300 -4.53 -1.22 -0.75
C ASP A 300 -5.28 -2.49 -0.27
N ALA A 301 -6.08 -2.30 0.81
CA ALA A 301 -6.76 -3.37 1.51
C ALA A 301 -7.93 -3.91 0.69
N HIS A 302 -8.03 -5.23 0.61
CA HIS A 302 -9.10 -5.97 -0.04
C HIS A 302 -9.97 -6.75 0.95
N SER A 303 -9.69 -6.60 2.25
CA SER A 303 -10.50 -7.12 3.35
C SER A 303 -10.30 -6.27 4.60
N THR A 304 -11.18 -6.42 5.57
CA THR A 304 -11.12 -5.66 6.83
C THR A 304 -9.83 -5.93 7.64
N GLU A 305 -9.30 -7.15 7.58
CA GLU A 305 -8.06 -7.53 8.25
C GLU A 305 -6.84 -6.82 7.66
N GLU A 306 -6.88 -6.54 6.35
CA GLU A 306 -5.78 -5.91 5.62
C GLU A 306 -5.61 -4.41 5.95
N LEU A 307 -6.58 -3.77 6.62
CA LEU A 307 -6.43 -2.43 7.17
C LEU A 307 -5.28 -2.34 8.19
N SER A 308 -4.87 -3.46 8.77
CA SER A 308 -3.69 -3.52 9.65
C SER A 308 -2.37 -3.27 8.91
N TYR A 309 -2.34 -3.37 7.58
CA TYR A 309 -1.14 -3.12 6.78
C TYR A 309 -0.63 -1.68 6.90
N ILE A 310 -1.48 -0.73 7.31
CA ILE A 310 -1.16 0.70 7.49
C ILE A 310 0.13 0.92 8.29
N GLU A 311 0.44 0.01 9.23
CA GLU A 311 1.62 0.05 10.08
C GLU A 311 2.93 0.03 9.27
N LEU A 312 2.95 -0.65 8.11
CA LEU A 312 4.12 -0.72 7.24
C LEU A 312 4.46 0.65 6.64
N SER A 313 3.46 1.39 6.15
CA SER A 313 3.66 2.73 5.57
C SER A 313 3.94 3.79 6.63
N LEU A 314 3.25 3.76 7.76
CA LEU A 314 3.54 4.66 8.89
C LEU A 314 5.00 4.51 9.33
N SER A 315 5.45 3.27 9.53
CA SER A 315 6.83 2.97 9.90
C SER A 315 7.82 3.39 8.81
N ALA A 316 7.49 3.20 7.53
CA ALA A 316 8.36 3.61 6.43
C ALA A 316 8.51 5.13 6.35
N ALA A 317 7.41 5.88 6.45
CA ALA A 317 7.40 7.33 6.44
C ALA A 317 8.19 7.91 7.62
N GLN A 318 7.98 7.37 8.82
CA GLN A 318 8.68 7.77 10.03
C GLN A 318 10.21 7.53 9.92
N LEU A 319 10.63 6.35 9.46
CA LEU A 319 12.04 6.03 9.24
C LEU A 319 12.71 6.87 8.16
N ALA A 320 11.95 7.26 7.16
CA ALA A 320 12.45 8.15 6.10
C ALA A 320 12.58 9.61 6.57
N GLY A 321 11.95 9.96 7.70
CA GLY A 321 11.91 11.32 8.23
C GLY A 321 10.98 12.22 7.41
N ILE A 322 9.87 11.68 6.88
CA ILE A 322 8.84 12.48 6.22
C ILE A 322 8.09 13.28 7.28
N ASP A 323 7.94 14.58 7.06
CA ASP A 323 7.12 15.42 7.90
C ASP A 323 5.63 15.02 7.75
N ARG A 324 4.93 14.83 8.89
CA ARG A 324 3.50 14.48 8.90
C ARG A 324 2.62 15.50 8.18
N GLU A 325 2.98 16.78 8.24
CA GLU A 325 2.28 17.85 7.50
C GLU A 325 2.27 17.64 5.99
N ARG A 326 3.20 16.85 5.47
CA ARG A 326 3.29 16.49 4.05
C ARG A 326 2.61 15.17 3.71
N ILE A 327 2.03 14.49 4.70
CA ILE A 327 1.24 13.27 4.50
C ILE A 327 -0.23 13.65 4.66
N ILE A 328 -0.97 13.65 3.56
CA ILE A 328 -2.35 14.17 3.50
C ILE A 328 -3.32 13.42 4.42
N ASN A 329 -2.98 12.19 4.82
CA ASN A 329 -3.76 11.38 5.77
C ASN A 329 -3.78 11.92 7.21
N PHE A 330 -2.91 12.87 7.55
CA PHE A 330 -2.91 13.55 8.85
C PHE A 330 -3.70 14.86 8.83
N TRP A 331 -4.23 15.27 7.67
CA TRP A 331 -4.98 16.50 7.54
C TRP A 331 -6.42 16.34 8.02
N GLU A 332 -6.98 17.45 8.51
CA GLU A 332 -8.43 17.56 8.72
C GLU A 332 -9.16 17.33 7.40
N LEU A 333 -10.35 16.74 7.46
CA LEU A 333 -11.15 16.39 6.27
C LEU A 333 -11.37 17.60 5.35
N ASP A 334 -11.75 18.74 5.90
CA ASP A 334 -12.00 19.95 5.12
C ASP A 334 -10.76 20.39 4.31
N ARG A 335 -9.58 20.35 4.93
CA ARG A 335 -8.30 20.65 4.26
C ARG A 335 -7.99 19.64 3.14
N LEU A 336 -8.27 18.36 3.38
CA LEU A 336 -8.09 17.31 2.37
C LEU A 336 -8.99 17.55 1.15
N LEU A 337 -10.27 17.85 1.38
CA LEU A 337 -11.25 18.10 0.33
C LEU A 337 -10.96 19.42 -0.42
N GLU A 338 -10.54 20.46 0.28
CA GLU A 338 -10.10 21.73 -0.35
C GLU A 338 -8.91 21.52 -1.29
N TRP A 339 -7.90 20.76 -0.83
CA TRP A 339 -6.76 20.40 -1.68
C TRP A 339 -7.20 19.58 -2.90
N ALA A 340 -8.03 18.56 -2.73
CA ALA A 340 -8.52 17.75 -3.83
C ALA A 340 -9.33 18.61 -4.82
N GLY A 341 -10.28 19.42 -4.35
CA GLY A 341 -11.09 20.32 -5.19
C GLY A 341 -10.28 21.36 -5.95
N SER A 342 -9.14 21.82 -5.40
CA SER A 342 -8.27 22.79 -6.08
C SER A 342 -7.60 22.24 -7.33
N ARG A 343 -7.52 20.91 -7.48
CA ARG A 343 -6.93 20.25 -8.66
C ARG A 343 -7.92 20.04 -9.79
N SER A 344 -9.20 19.92 -9.50
CA SER A 344 -10.27 19.68 -10.49
C SER A 344 -10.59 20.90 -11.35
N VAL A 345 -10.02 22.06 -11.06
CA VAL A 345 -10.34 23.38 -11.68
C VAL A 345 -9.26 23.84 -12.66
N GLY A 346 -8.29 23.01 -13.02
CA GLY A 346 -7.15 23.35 -13.89
C GLY A 346 -7.35 23.01 -15.37
#